data_ed9fb7b995b20d897ce194f71cff53ff
#
_entry.id   ed9fb7b995b20d897ce194f71cff53ff
#
_cell.length_a   1.000
_cell.length_b   1.000
_cell.length_c   1.000
_cell.angle_alpha   90.00
_cell.angle_beta   90.00
_cell.angle_gamma   90.00
#
_symmetry.space_group_name_H-M   'P 1'
#
loop_
_entity.id
_entity.type
_entity.pdbx_description
1 polymer ?
#
loop_
_entity_poly.entity_id
_entity_poly.type
_entity_poly.pdbx_seq_one_letter_code
_entity_poly.pdbx_strand_id
1 'polypeptide(L)'
;TPNMDTLAKRGVRFTQFYAAAPVCSPSRAGLLTGRYPVRAGMPGNAGSTKGRAGLAPSEVTIAEMMKATGYATAHIGKWHLGYTPQTMPNGQGFDYSFGHMGGCIDNYSHFFYWQGPNRHDLWRNGKEIFEDGKFFPELMASEAAKFIEQNREKPFFMYFALNVPHYPYQGYAKWLKYYKDLPYPRNLYAAFLSTQDEVIGHLVETVDKLGLRKDTIIIFQSDHGHSHEERAHFG
;
A
#
# COMPACT_ATOMS: atom_id res chain seq x y z
N THR A 1 13.47 -11.29 6.49
CA THR A 1 12.26 -10.55 6.88
C THR A 1 12.05 -10.58 8.41
N PRO A 2 13.06 -10.11 9.22
CA PRO A 2 13.03 -10.28 10.68
C PRO A 2 11.86 -9.53 11.36
N ASN A 3 11.42 -8.39 10.81
CA ASN A 3 10.32 -7.62 11.38
C ASN A 3 8.96 -8.31 11.13
N MET A 4 8.72 -8.75 9.89
CA MET A 4 7.53 -9.55 9.55
C MET A 4 7.50 -10.89 10.32
N ASP A 5 8.65 -11.56 10.46
CA ASP A 5 8.78 -12.79 11.23
C ASP A 5 8.46 -12.57 12.72
N THR A 6 8.85 -11.41 13.25
CA THR A 6 8.54 -11.02 14.63
C THR A 6 7.04 -10.78 14.83
N LEU A 7 6.37 -10.12 13.86
CA LEU A 7 4.91 -9.98 13.88
C LEU A 7 4.23 -11.35 13.89
N ALA A 8 4.66 -12.25 13.01
CA ALA A 8 4.11 -13.62 12.94
C ALA A 8 4.31 -14.41 14.25
N LYS A 9 5.47 -14.26 14.91
CA LYS A 9 5.77 -14.91 16.20
C LYS A 9 4.95 -14.36 17.38
N ARG A 10 4.59 -13.07 17.31
CA ARG A 10 3.81 -12.39 18.36
C ARG A 10 2.30 -12.51 18.18
N GLY A 11 1.84 -13.02 17.06
CA GLY A 11 0.44 -13.09 16.68
C GLY A 11 0.00 -14.44 16.15
N VAL A 12 -1.00 -14.42 15.31
CA VAL A 12 -1.54 -15.60 14.62
C VAL A 12 -1.15 -15.56 13.15
N ARG A 13 -0.55 -16.63 12.64
CA ARG A 13 -0.26 -16.81 11.22
C ARG A 13 -1.26 -17.76 10.59
N PHE A 14 -2.06 -17.23 9.66
CA PHE A 14 -2.98 -18.04 8.87
C PHE A 14 -2.21 -18.78 7.77
N THR A 15 -2.33 -20.09 7.73
CA THR A 15 -1.67 -20.96 6.72
C THR A 15 -2.54 -21.22 5.50
N GLN A 16 -3.84 -20.91 5.58
CA GLN A 16 -4.85 -21.08 4.52
C GLN A 16 -5.65 -19.78 4.37
N PHE A 17 -4.98 -18.69 4.01
CA PHE A 17 -5.62 -17.41 3.76
C PHE A 17 -5.43 -17.04 2.28
N TYR A 18 -6.53 -16.79 1.59
CA TYR A 18 -6.54 -16.56 0.15
C TYR A 18 -6.99 -15.14 -0.16
N ALA A 19 -6.28 -14.49 -1.10
CA ALA A 19 -6.72 -13.22 -1.65
C ALA A 19 -8.00 -13.42 -2.50
N ALA A 20 -8.85 -12.40 -2.54
CA ALA A 20 -10.12 -12.47 -3.26
C ALA A 20 -9.97 -12.52 -4.80
N ALA A 21 -8.80 -12.15 -5.31
CA ALA A 21 -8.47 -12.18 -6.74
C ALA A 21 -6.95 -12.21 -6.96
N PRO A 22 -6.47 -12.69 -8.13
CA PRO A 22 -5.04 -12.79 -8.44
C PRO A 22 -4.43 -11.49 -9.00
N VAL A 23 -5.13 -10.35 -8.93
CA VAL A 23 -4.67 -9.05 -9.44
C VAL A 23 -5.07 -7.91 -8.50
N CYS A 24 -4.38 -6.77 -8.61
CA CYS A 24 -4.40 -5.66 -7.65
C CYS A 24 -5.80 -5.13 -7.31
N SER A 25 -6.49 -4.45 -8.26
CA SER A 25 -7.74 -3.74 -7.95
C SER A 25 -8.86 -4.67 -7.46
N PRO A 26 -9.10 -5.82 -8.09
CA PRO A 26 -10.11 -6.76 -7.59
C PRO A 26 -9.82 -7.22 -6.16
N SER A 27 -8.56 -7.61 -5.85
CA SER A 27 -8.21 -8.04 -4.51
C SER A 27 -8.39 -6.93 -3.47
N ARG A 28 -7.97 -5.69 -3.81
CA ARG A 28 -8.13 -4.51 -2.95
C ARG A 28 -9.61 -4.15 -2.75
N ALA A 29 -10.44 -4.25 -3.79
CA ALA A 29 -11.87 -4.06 -3.67
C ALA A 29 -12.49 -5.10 -2.73
N GLY A 30 -12.13 -6.37 -2.89
CA GLY A 30 -12.58 -7.44 -2.00
C GLY A 30 -12.20 -7.20 -0.55
N LEU A 31 -10.94 -6.76 -0.29
CA LEU A 31 -10.46 -6.43 1.05
C LEU A 31 -11.25 -5.29 1.68
N LEU A 32 -11.45 -4.18 0.94
CA LEU A 32 -12.06 -2.98 1.50
C LEU A 32 -13.58 -3.08 1.63
N THR A 33 -14.26 -3.93 0.83
CA THR A 33 -15.74 -4.05 0.86
C THR A 33 -16.23 -5.32 1.53
N GLY A 34 -15.37 -6.31 1.76
CA GLY A 34 -15.78 -7.64 2.23
C GLY A 34 -16.62 -8.41 1.20
N ARG A 35 -16.65 -7.98 -0.07
CA ARG A 35 -17.45 -8.59 -1.14
C ARG A 35 -16.56 -9.27 -2.18
N TYR A 36 -17.09 -10.28 -2.85
CA TYR A 36 -16.42 -10.80 -4.05
C TYR A 36 -16.20 -9.68 -5.07
N PRO A 37 -15.00 -9.52 -5.65
CA PRO A 37 -14.65 -8.40 -6.51
C PRO A 37 -15.61 -8.18 -7.68
N VAL A 38 -16.07 -9.26 -8.33
CA VAL A 38 -17.07 -9.19 -9.41
C VAL A 38 -18.38 -8.58 -8.94
N ARG A 39 -18.82 -8.89 -7.71
CA ARG A 39 -20.04 -8.34 -7.12
C ARG A 39 -19.88 -6.88 -6.67
N ALA A 40 -18.66 -6.47 -6.36
CA ALA A 40 -18.31 -5.08 -6.09
C ALA A 40 -18.04 -4.27 -7.39
N GLY A 41 -18.36 -4.82 -8.55
CA GLY A 41 -18.16 -4.16 -9.84
C GLY A 41 -16.70 -4.05 -10.29
N MET A 42 -15.80 -4.83 -9.68
CA MET A 42 -14.36 -4.78 -9.95
C MET A 42 -13.83 -6.13 -10.50
N PRO A 43 -14.25 -6.56 -11.71
CA PRO A 43 -13.80 -7.83 -12.28
C PRO A 43 -12.35 -7.80 -12.78
N GLY A 44 -11.75 -6.62 -12.91
CA GLY A 44 -10.39 -6.37 -13.40
C GLY A 44 -9.78 -5.11 -12.79
N ASN A 45 -8.55 -4.79 -13.20
CA ASN A 45 -7.86 -3.62 -12.68
C ASN A 45 -8.55 -2.30 -13.10
N ALA A 46 -8.66 -1.39 -12.15
CA ALA A 46 -9.07 -0.01 -12.39
C ALA A 46 -8.10 0.71 -13.34
N GLY A 47 -8.62 1.62 -14.14
CA GLY A 47 -7.78 2.42 -15.02
C GLY A 47 -6.85 3.35 -14.22
N SER A 48 -5.57 3.33 -14.58
CA SER A 48 -4.54 4.16 -13.92
C SER A 48 -4.42 5.56 -14.54
N THR A 49 -5.49 6.14 -15.05
CA THR A 49 -5.51 7.46 -15.70
C THR A 49 -6.50 8.37 -14.97
N LYS A 50 -6.14 9.66 -14.80
CA LYS A 50 -7.03 10.67 -14.19
C LYS A 50 -8.41 10.64 -14.84
N GLY A 51 -9.47 10.75 -14.03
CA GLY A 51 -10.86 10.71 -14.48
C GLY A 51 -11.43 9.30 -14.75
N ARG A 52 -10.64 8.23 -14.63
CA ARG A 52 -11.17 6.87 -14.74
C ARG A 52 -11.89 6.47 -13.46
N ALA A 53 -13.10 5.97 -13.63
CA ALA A 53 -13.87 5.37 -12.56
C ALA A 53 -13.18 4.10 -12.02
N GLY A 54 -13.54 3.72 -10.82
CA GLY A 54 -13.03 2.53 -10.13
C GLY A 54 -14.12 1.90 -9.28
N LEU A 55 -13.81 1.59 -8.04
CA LEU A 55 -14.79 1.08 -7.08
C LEU A 55 -15.96 2.07 -6.96
N ALA A 56 -17.17 1.56 -7.19
CA ALA A 56 -18.36 2.40 -7.20
C ALA A 56 -18.58 3.06 -5.82
N PRO A 57 -18.92 4.36 -5.75
CA PRO A 57 -19.20 5.04 -4.47
C PRO A 57 -20.39 4.47 -3.69
N SER A 58 -21.19 3.60 -4.30
CA SER A 58 -22.27 2.87 -3.62
C SER A 58 -21.77 1.64 -2.85
N GLU A 59 -20.53 1.23 -3.05
CA GLU A 59 -19.90 0.15 -2.29
C GLU A 59 -19.40 0.69 -0.97
N VAL A 60 -19.92 0.16 0.14
CA VAL A 60 -19.49 0.56 1.48
C VAL A 60 -18.15 -0.07 1.80
N THR A 61 -17.16 0.76 2.10
CA THR A 61 -15.82 0.33 2.48
C THR A 61 -15.67 0.16 3.99
N ILE A 62 -14.68 -0.63 4.41
CA ILE A 62 -14.29 -0.71 5.83
C ILE A 62 -13.91 0.66 6.41
N ALA A 63 -13.35 1.57 5.60
CA ALA A 63 -13.01 2.92 6.04
C ALA A 63 -14.26 3.74 6.38
N GLU A 64 -15.31 3.66 5.55
CA GLU A 64 -16.60 4.31 5.82
C GLU A 64 -17.25 3.75 7.09
N MET A 65 -17.21 2.43 7.26
CA MET A 65 -17.71 1.78 8.47
C MET A 65 -16.97 2.25 9.73
N MET A 66 -15.64 2.26 9.69
CA MET A 66 -14.82 2.72 10.80
C MET A 66 -15.04 4.21 11.09
N LYS A 67 -15.12 5.04 10.06
CA LYS A 67 -15.43 6.47 10.21
C LYS A 67 -16.80 6.69 10.87
N ALA A 68 -17.83 5.93 10.47
CA ALA A 68 -19.17 6.02 11.06
C ALA A 68 -19.18 5.64 12.56
N THR A 69 -18.21 4.86 13.03
CA THR A 69 -18.03 4.49 14.45
C THR A 69 -17.04 5.39 15.20
N GLY A 70 -16.61 6.51 14.60
CA GLY A 70 -15.76 7.52 15.26
C GLY A 70 -14.25 7.30 15.13
N TYR A 71 -13.80 6.37 14.29
CA TYR A 71 -12.39 6.19 14.01
C TYR A 71 -11.86 7.28 13.06
N ALA A 72 -10.67 7.79 13.33
CA ALA A 72 -9.90 8.53 12.34
C ALA A 72 -9.39 7.54 11.28
N THR A 73 -9.53 7.87 9.99
CA THR A 73 -9.24 6.92 8.92
C THR A 73 -8.14 7.41 7.99
N ALA A 74 -7.15 6.56 7.67
CA ALA A 74 -6.07 6.89 6.75
C ALA A 74 -5.82 5.82 5.70
N HIS A 75 -5.59 6.26 4.46
CA HIS A 75 -4.97 5.48 3.39
C HIS A 75 -3.57 6.00 3.13
N ILE A 76 -2.56 5.13 3.16
CA ILE A 76 -1.18 5.49 2.85
C ILE A 76 -0.59 4.44 1.91
N GLY A 77 -0.23 4.84 0.69
CA GLY A 77 0.41 4.00 -0.30
C GLY A 77 -0.34 3.84 -1.61
N LYS A 78 -0.35 2.63 -2.16
CA LYS A 78 -1.01 2.29 -3.42
C LYS A 78 -2.51 2.17 -3.26
N TRP A 79 -3.27 2.93 -4.06
CA TRP A 79 -4.72 2.87 -4.09
C TRP A 79 -5.26 1.87 -5.12
N HIS A 80 -5.13 2.18 -6.39
CA HIS A 80 -5.55 1.39 -7.56
C HIS A 80 -7.04 0.99 -7.58
N LEU A 81 -7.92 1.83 -7.04
CA LEU A 81 -9.38 1.62 -7.03
C LEU A 81 -10.17 2.78 -7.65
N GLY A 82 -9.51 3.61 -8.45
CA GLY A 82 -10.15 4.69 -9.21
C GLY A 82 -9.44 6.02 -9.05
N TYR A 83 -9.76 6.93 -9.98
CA TYR A 83 -9.01 8.18 -10.21
C TYR A 83 -9.93 9.40 -10.35
N THR A 84 -11.16 9.29 -9.85
CA THR A 84 -12.10 10.43 -9.73
C THR A 84 -12.20 10.87 -8.27
N PRO A 85 -12.60 12.10 -7.98
CA PRO A 85 -12.78 12.55 -6.58
C PRO A 85 -13.64 11.60 -5.73
N GLN A 86 -14.67 10.99 -6.33
CA GLN A 86 -15.57 10.07 -5.64
C GLN A 86 -14.97 8.67 -5.43
N THR A 87 -14.00 8.26 -6.27
CA THR A 87 -13.38 6.94 -6.22
C THR A 87 -11.96 6.95 -5.68
N MET A 88 -11.39 8.13 -5.40
CA MET A 88 -10.13 8.30 -4.67
C MET A 88 -10.34 8.00 -3.17
N PRO A 89 -9.27 7.76 -2.38
CA PRO A 89 -9.41 7.38 -0.98
C PRO A 89 -10.33 8.28 -0.16
N ASN A 90 -10.23 9.60 -0.32
CA ASN A 90 -11.05 10.55 0.44
C ASN A 90 -12.55 10.47 0.08
N GLY A 91 -12.88 10.07 -1.15
CA GLY A 91 -14.26 9.78 -1.57
C GLY A 91 -14.77 8.42 -1.11
N GLN A 92 -13.91 7.57 -0.55
CA GLN A 92 -14.18 6.20 -0.12
C GLN A 92 -13.94 6.00 1.39
N GLY A 93 -14.17 7.06 2.18
CA GLY A 93 -14.20 7.00 3.63
C GLY A 93 -12.91 7.31 4.38
N PHE A 94 -11.81 7.65 3.70
CA PHE A 94 -10.57 8.01 4.36
C PHE A 94 -10.49 9.53 4.62
N ASP A 95 -10.30 9.92 5.89
CA ASP A 95 -10.09 11.32 6.28
C ASP A 95 -8.75 11.86 5.79
N TYR A 96 -7.73 11.01 5.82
CA TYR A 96 -6.40 11.31 5.34
C TYR A 96 -6.00 10.34 4.23
N SER A 97 -5.35 10.85 3.20
CA SER A 97 -4.76 10.01 2.16
C SER A 97 -3.39 10.54 1.70
N PHE A 98 -2.45 9.62 1.52
CA PHE A 98 -1.14 9.88 0.91
C PHE A 98 -0.74 8.69 0.04
N GLY A 99 -0.35 8.92 -1.21
CA GLY A 99 0.14 7.86 -2.08
C GLY A 99 -0.23 8.04 -3.54
N HIS A 100 -0.17 6.95 -4.29
CA HIS A 100 -0.45 6.96 -5.72
C HIS A 100 -1.77 6.27 -6.06
N MET A 101 -2.43 6.78 -7.09
CA MET A 101 -3.75 6.33 -7.51
C MET A 101 -3.69 5.21 -8.55
N GLY A 102 -2.63 5.14 -9.34
CA GLY A 102 -2.43 4.12 -10.37
C GLY A 102 -1.86 2.79 -9.84
N GLY A 103 -1.62 1.85 -10.76
CA GLY A 103 -1.16 0.51 -10.43
C GLY A 103 0.28 0.40 -9.94
N CYS A 104 1.15 1.33 -10.37
CA CYS A 104 2.57 1.35 -10.02
C CYS A 104 3.17 2.74 -10.23
N ILE A 105 4.28 3.01 -9.56
CA ILE A 105 5.11 4.19 -9.79
C ILE A 105 6.59 3.83 -9.66
N ASP A 106 7.45 4.65 -10.24
CA ASP A 106 8.87 4.71 -9.87
C ASP A 106 9.00 5.31 -8.47
N ASN A 107 9.82 4.68 -7.61
CA ASN A 107 9.87 5.03 -6.18
C ASN A 107 10.59 6.34 -5.85
N TYR A 108 11.26 6.98 -6.82
CA TYR A 108 11.99 8.24 -6.63
C TYR A 108 11.38 9.40 -7.41
N SER A 109 10.98 9.16 -8.66
CA SER A 109 10.35 10.18 -9.50
C SER A 109 8.83 10.25 -9.32
N HIS A 110 8.23 9.22 -8.72
CA HIS A 110 6.79 9.06 -8.51
C HIS A 110 5.95 9.06 -9.79
N PHE A 111 6.56 8.72 -10.92
CA PHE A 111 5.89 8.61 -12.21
C PHE A 111 5.30 7.22 -12.43
N PHE A 112 4.05 7.18 -12.88
CA PHE A 112 3.47 5.99 -13.49
C PHE A 112 4.09 5.76 -14.87
N TYR A 113 4.52 4.53 -15.16
CA TYR A 113 5.30 4.20 -16.36
C TYR A 113 4.76 3.02 -17.19
N TRP A 114 3.69 2.34 -16.70
CA TRP A 114 3.27 1.06 -17.29
C TRP A 114 2.65 1.20 -18.67
N GLN A 115 1.76 2.18 -18.87
CA GLN A 115 1.01 2.38 -20.12
C GLN A 115 0.82 3.86 -20.42
N GLY A 116 0.91 4.20 -21.71
CA GLY A 116 0.77 5.57 -22.19
C GLY A 116 1.98 6.43 -21.85
N PRO A 117 1.89 7.75 -21.99
CA PRO A 117 2.93 8.65 -21.59
C PRO A 117 3.13 8.60 -20.07
N ASN A 118 4.39 8.63 -19.63
CA ASN A 118 4.70 8.72 -18.21
C ASN A 118 4.03 9.96 -17.62
N ARG A 119 3.44 9.80 -16.44
CA ARG A 119 2.76 10.88 -15.72
C ARG A 119 3.05 10.79 -14.24
N HIS A 120 3.20 11.91 -13.61
CA HIS A 120 3.38 11.99 -12.17
C HIS A 120 2.11 11.52 -11.45
N ASP A 121 2.27 10.76 -10.34
CA ASP A 121 1.16 10.14 -9.62
C ASP A 121 1.45 10.07 -8.11
N LEU A 122 1.70 11.20 -7.49
CA LEU A 122 1.79 11.29 -6.03
C LEU A 122 0.78 12.33 -5.51
N TRP A 123 -0.02 11.92 -4.51
CA TRP A 123 -1.17 12.68 -4.05
C TRP A 123 -1.24 12.73 -2.52
N ARG A 124 -1.71 13.86 -1.99
CA ARG A 124 -2.13 14.01 -0.60
C ARG A 124 -3.50 14.63 -0.54
N ASN A 125 -4.47 13.94 0.09
CA ASN A 125 -5.86 14.40 0.22
C ASN A 125 -6.47 14.91 -1.09
N GLY A 126 -6.33 14.13 -2.17
CA GLY A 126 -6.87 14.44 -3.49
C GLY A 126 -6.13 15.54 -4.26
N LYS A 127 -5.04 16.09 -3.72
CA LYS A 127 -4.18 17.09 -4.39
C LYS A 127 -2.86 16.45 -4.80
N GLU A 128 -2.45 16.68 -6.04
CA GLU A 128 -1.14 16.25 -6.53
C GLU A 128 -0.04 17.04 -5.80
N ILE A 129 1.00 16.32 -5.38
CA ILE A 129 2.16 16.89 -4.69
C ILE A 129 3.44 16.36 -5.32
N PHE A 130 4.54 17.08 -5.19
CA PHE A 130 5.83 16.74 -5.78
C PHE A 130 6.87 16.57 -4.67
N GLU A 131 7.45 15.37 -4.61
CA GLU A 131 8.47 14.96 -3.65
C GLU A 131 9.65 14.28 -4.39
N ASP A 132 9.95 14.76 -5.59
CA ASP A 132 10.93 14.17 -6.51
C ASP A 132 12.27 13.89 -5.84
N GLY A 133 12.82 12.70 -6.12
CA GLY A 133 14.08 12.24 -5.54
C GLY A 133 13.97 11.66 -4.12
N LYS A 134 12.82 11.80 -3.45
CA LYS A 134 12.59 11.17 -2.15
C LYS A 134 12.03 9.76 -2.33
N PHE A 135 12.55 8.82 -1.57
CA PHE A 135 12.17 7.43 -1.69
C PHE A 135 10.75 7.17 -1.15
N PHE A 136 9.85 6.71 -2.01
CA PHE A 136 8.43 6.58 -1.68
C PHE A 136 8.14 5.71 -0.44
N PRO A 137 8.78 4.55 -0.23
CA PRO A 137 8.58 3.78 1.00
C PRO A 137 8.91 4.53 2.30
N GLU A 138 9.92 5.42 2.28
CA GLU A 138 10.26 6.28 3.43
C GLU A 138 9.22 7.38 3.63
N LEU A 139 8.73 7.98 2.54
CA LEU A 139 7.63 8.94 2.61
C LEU A 139 6.39 8.29 3.23
N MET A 140 6.03 7.08 2.80
CA MET A 140 4.92 6.33 3.38
C MET A 140 5.09 6.10 4.88
N ALA A 141 6.28 5.63 5.31
CA ALA A 141 6.57 5.39 6.73
C ALA A 141 6.45 6.67 7.57
N SER A 142 6.98 7.79 7.04
CA SER A 142 6.90 9.10 7.69
C SER A 142 5.46 9.59 7.83
N GLU A 143 4.64 9.49 6.76
CA GLU A 143 3.24 9.92 6.80
C GLU A 143 2.41 9.02 7.73
N ALA A 144 2.69 7.71 7.77
CA ALA A 144 2.05 6.78 8.69
C ALA A 144 2.37 7.10 10.16
N ALA A 145 3.65 7.34 10.47
CA ALA A 145 4.07 7.71 11.81
C ALA A 145 3.41 9.02 12.29
N LYS A 146 3.39 10.04 11.43
CA LYS A 146 2.71 11.31 11.73
C LYS A 146 1.21 11.11 11.99
N PHE A 147 0.53 10.32 11.16
CA PHE A 147 -0.89 10.05 11.35
C PHE A 147 -1.17 9.34 12.68
N ILE A 148 -0.38 8.32 13.03
CA ILE A 148 -0.52 7.60 14.30
C ILE A 148 -0.31 8.55 15.49
N GLU A 149 0.75 9.36 15.46
CA GLU A 149 1.07 10.31 16.52
C GLU A 149 -0.04 11.34 16.72
N GLN A 150 -0.57 11.91 15.63
CA GLN A 150 -1.66 12.89 15.66
C GLN A 150 -2.98 12.33 16.18
N ASN A 151 -3.19 11.01 16.07
CA ASN A 151 -4.42 10.34 16.46
C ASN A 151 -4.24 9.37 17.64
N ARG A 152 -3.12 9.43 18.36
CA ARG A 152 -2.80 8.49 19.46
C ARG A 152 -3.82 8.45 20.60
N GLU A 153 -4.58 9.52 20.79
CA GLU A 153 -5.63 9.64 21.82
C GLU A 153 -7.03 9.27 21.30
N LYS A 154 -7.13 8.79 20.05
CA LYS A 154 -8.38 8.43 19.39
C LYS A 154 -8.27 7.05 18.76
N PRO A 155 -9.38 6.32 18.59
CA PRO A 155 -9.37 5.14 17.75
C PRO A 155 -9.05 5.54 16.30
N PHE A 156 -8.19 4.77 15.64
CA PHE A 156 -7.86 4.99 14.24
C PHE A 156 -7.87 3.68 13.45
N PHE A 157 -8.17 3.81 12.18
CA PHE A 157 -8.03 2.77 11.17
C PHE A 157 -7.06 3.25 10.09
N MET A 158 -6.03 2.49 9.80
CA MET A 158 -5.07 2.82 8.75
C MET A 158 -4.91 1.67 7.77
N TYR A 159 -5.16 1.93 6.51
CA TYR A 159 -4.82 1.07 5.40
C TYR A 159 -3.44 1.46 4.86
N PHE A 160 -2.39 0.81 5.38
CA PHE A 160 -1.01 1.01 4.95
C PHE A 160 -0.72 0.10 3.76
N ALA A 161 -1.04 0.59 2.57
CA ALA A 161 -1.05 -0.15 1.32
C ALA A 161 0.31 -0.08 0.61
N LEU A 162 1.27 -0.86 1.07
CA LEU A 162 2.61 -0.92 0.50
C LEU A 162 2.57 -1.21 -1.01
N ASN A 163 3.42 -0.53 -1.78
CA ASN A 163 3.62 -0.79 -3.20
C ASN A 163 4.71 -1.85 -3.46
N VAL A 164 5.50 -2.17 -2.46
CA VAL A 164 6.56 -3.18 -2.50
C VAL A 164 5.95 -4.57 -2.26
N PRO A 165 6.38 -5.63 -2.94
CA PRO A 165 7.51 -5.72 -3.86
C PRO A 165 7.14 -5.57 -5.36
N HIS A 166 6.16 -4.76 -5.72
CA HIS A 166 5.87 -4.46 -7.12
C HIS A 166 7.09 -3.76 -7.75
N TYR A 167 7.46 -4.15 -8.96
CA TYR A 167 8.53 -3.46 -9.68
C TYR A 167 8.19 -1.97 -9.93
N PRO A 168 9.23 -1.10 -10.16
CA PRO A 168 10.66 -1.39 -10.23
C PRO A 168 11.25 -1.78 -8.87
N TYR A 169 12.18 -2.76 -8.89
CA TYR A 169 12.81 -3.27 -7.67
C TYR A 169 13.91 -2.34 -7.18
N GLN A 170 13.54 -1.32 -6.44
CA GLN A 170 14.42 -0.25 -5.96
C GLN A 170 14.62 -0.37 -4.44
N GLY A 171 15.49 -1.27 -4.03
CA GLY A 171 15.83 -1.47 -2.62
C GLY A 171 16.96 -0.56 -2.13
N TYR A 172 17.16 -0.52 -0.81
CA TYR A 172 18.28 0.20 -0.22
C TYR A 172 19.63 -0.34 -0.69
N ALA A 173 20.61 0.56 -0.89
CA ALA A 173 21.96 0.21 -1.35
C ALA A 173 22.64 -0.87 -0.50
N LYS A 174 22.43 -0.88 0.83
CA LYS A 174 22.96 -1.91 1.72
C LYS A 174 22.44 -3.30 1.39
N TRP A 175 21.15 -3.43 1.02
CA TRP A 175 20.53 -4.69 0.65
C TRP A 175 20.90 -5.12 -0.76
N LEU A 176 21.03 -4.19 -1.70
CA LEU A 176 21.60 -4.46 -3.04
C LEU A 176 23.00 -5.03 -2.93
N LYS A 177 23.83 -4.46 -2.05
CA LYS A 177 25.18 -4.96 -1.76
C LYS A 177 25.16 -6.35 -1.10
N TYR A 178 24.25 -6.58 -0.15
CA TYR A 178 24.13 -7.85 0.56
C TYR A 178 23.73 -9.00 -0.36
N TYR A 179 22.78 -8.76 -1.28
CA TYR A 179 22.28 -9.77 -2.20
C TYR A 179 22.97 -9.78 -3.58
N LYS A 180 24.10 -9.11 -3.75
CA LYS A 180 24.81 -8.94 -5.03
C LYS A 180 25.12 -10.26 -5.77
N ASP A 181 25.32 -11.36 -5.02
CA ASP A 181 25.70 -12.67 -5.57
C ASP A 181 24.48 -13.54 -5.94
N LEU A 182 23.27 -13.09 -5.67
CA LEU A 182 22.08 -13.75 -6.18
C LEU A 182 21.88 -13.45 -7.67
N PRO A 183 21.36 -14.41 -8.46
CA PRO A 183 21.10 -14.14 -9.88
C PRO A 183 20.05 -13.05 -10.07
N TYR A 184 20.23 -12.26 -11.14
CA TYR A 184 19.26 -11.26 -11.58
C TYR A 184 17.96 -11.93 -12.11
N PRO A 185 16.74 -11.40 -11.83
CA PRO A 185 16.45 -10.23 -10.99
C PRO A 185 16.24 -10.54 -9.49
N ARG A 186 16.56 -11.75 -9.04
CA ARG A 186 16.35 -12.23 -7.66
C ARG A 186 17.07 -11.35 -6.63
N ASN A 187 18.25 -10.87 -6.96
CA ASN A 187 19.03 -9.96 -6.12
C ASN A 187 18.30 -8.65 -5.84
N LEU A 188 17.70 -8.04 -6.86
CA LEU A 188 16.96 -6.78 -6.74
C LEU A 188 15.65 -6.98 -5.95
N TYR A 189 14.93 -8.05 -6.24
CA TYR A 189 13.72 -8.42 -5.52
C TYR A 189 13.98 -8.64 -4.02
N ALA A 190 15.02 -9.41 -3.68
CA ALA A 190 15.38 -9.68 -2.30
C ALA A 190 15.79 -8.41 -1.55
N ALA A 191 16.55 -7.52 -2.20
CA ALA A 191 16.93 -6.23 -1.65
C ALA A 191 15.69 -5.35 -1.39
N PHE A 192 14.75 -5.30 -2.32
CA PHE A 192 13.55 -4.50 -2.18
C PHE A 192 12.61 -5.05 -1.09
N LEU A 193 12.46 -6.38 -1.00
CA LEU A 193 11.70 -7.01 0.07
C LEU A 193 12.31 -6.77 1.46
N SER A 194 13.65 -6.80 1.58
CA SER A 194 14.33 -6.46 2.84
C SER A 194 14.17 -4.99 3.21
N THR A 195 14.15 -4.10 2.23
CA THR A 195 13.81 -2.68 2.43
C THR A 195 12.40 -2.53 2.99
N GLN A 196 11.45 -3.26 2.44
CA GLN A 196 10.06 -3.26 2.94
C GLN A 196 9.97 -3.75 4.38
N ASP A 197 10.69 -4.80 4.72
CA ASP A 197 10.71 -5.34 6.08
C ASP A 197 11.16 -4.28 7.10
N GLU A 198 12.14 -3.45 6.74
CA GLU A 198 12.56 -2.32 7.60
C GLU A 198 11.47 -1.25 7.72
N VAL A 199 10.81 -0.90 6.62
CA VAL A 199 9.69 0.06 6.64
C VAL A 199 8.57 -0.42 7.57
N ILE A 200 8.23 -1.70 7.50
CA ILE A 200 7.25 -2.32 8.42
C ILE A 200 7.77 -2.28 9.86
N GLY A 201 9.05 -2.58 10.08
CA GLY A 201 9.69 -2.51 11.38
C GLY A 201 9.56 -1.13 12.01
N HIS A 202 9.87 -0.07 11.27
CA HIS A 202 9.72 1.32 11.74
C HIS A 202 8.27 1.67 12.12
N LEU A 203 7.30 1.20 11.34
CA LEU A 203 5.89 1.45 11.66
C LEU A 203 5.47 0.73 12.94
N VAL A 204 5.85 -0.53 13.10
CA VAL A 204 5.57 -1.32 14.32
C VAL A 204 6.25 -0.69 15.53
N GLU A 205 7.49 -0.27 15.39
CA GLU A 205 8.24 0.43 16.44
C GLU A 205 7.58 1.75 16.83
N THR A 206 7.00 2.48 15.89
CA THR A 206 6.23 3.71 16.19
C THR A 206 5.03 3.40 17.09
N VAL A 207 4.26 2.35 16.79
CA VAL A 207 3.15 1.90 17.64
C VAL A 207 3.64 1.51 19.04
N ASP A 208 4.77 0.80 19.11
CA ASP A 208 5.36 0.36 20.38
C ASP A 208 5.86 1.56 21.22
N LYS A 209 6.59 2.51 20.62
CA LYS A 209 7.12 3.71 21.28
C LYS A 209 6.02 4.64 21.82
N LEU A 210 4.89 4.70 21.16
CA LEU A 210 3.73 5.48 21.58
C LEU A 210 2.86 4.75 22.63
N GLY A 211 3.23 3.53 23.02
CA GLY A 211 2.50 2.74 24.01
C GLY A 211 1.17 2.16 23.52
N LEU A 212 0.92 2.20 22.21
CA LEU A 212 -0.36 1.83 21.60
C LEU A 212 -0.52 0.32 21.32
N ARG A 213 0.53 -0.47 21.55
CA ARG A 213 0.57 -1.88 21.13
C ARG A 213 -0.55 -2.74 21.68
N LYS A 214 -0.96 -2.53 22.93
CA LYS A 214 -1.99 -3.34 23.61
C LYS A 214 -3.38 -3.13 23.02
N ASP A 215 -3.61 -1.94 22.47
CA ASP A 215 -4.91 -1.51 21.94
C ASP A 215 -4.92 -1.43 20.41
N THR A 216 -3.87 -1.96 19.74
CA THR A 216 -3.74 -1.94 18.28
C THR A 216 -3.68 -3.35 17.71
N ILE A 217 -4.62 -3.66 16.81
CA ILE A 217 -4.56 -4.86 15.98
C ILE A 217 -3.77 -4.51 14.72
N ILE A 218 -2.68 -5.25 14.45
CA ILE A 218 -1.89 -5.14 13.24
C ILE A 218 -2.16 -6.36 12.37
N ILE A 219 -2.69 -6.15 11.16
CA ILE A 219 -2.92 -7.19 10.18
C ILE A 219 -1.93 -7.00 9.04
N PHE A 220 -1.09 -8.01 8.80
CA PHE A 220 -0.17 -8.04 7.67
C PHE A 220 -0.61 -9.11 6.67
N GLN A 221 -0.80 -8.70 5.42
CA GLN A 221 -1.19 -9.62 4.33
C GLN A 221 -0.65 -9.14 2.99
N SER A 222 -0.54 -10.05 2.02
CA SER A 222 -0.32 -9.72 0.61
C SER A 222 -1.66 -9.55 -0.09
N ASP A 223 -1.74 -8.64 -1.08
CA ASP A 223 -2.97 -8.43 -1.85
C ASP A 223 -3.24 -9.60 -2.83
N HIS A 224 -2.22 -10.20 -3.45
CA HIS A 224 -2.41 -11.35 -4.36
C HIS A 224 -1.17 -12.23 -4.55
N GLY A 225 -0.09 -11.98 -3.82
CA GLY A 225 1.16 -12.71 -3.95
C GLY A 225 2.10 -12.11 -5.00
N HIS A 226 3.16 -12.84 -5.31
CA HIS A 226 4.23 -12.41 -6.21
C HIS A 226 3.83 -12.54 -7.68
N SER A 227 4.15 -11.52 -8.49
CA SER A 227 4.02 -11.57 -9.94
C SER A 227 5.17 -12.36 -10.56
N HIS A 228 4.86 -13.21 -11.55
CA HIS A 228 5.82 -13.97 -12.34
C HIS A 228 6.12 -13.33 -13.70
N GLU A 229 5.80 -12.06 -13.89
CA GLU A 229 6.01 -11.38 -15.17
C GLU A 229 7.50 -11.25 -15.49
N GLU A 230 7.95 -11.97 -16.51
CA GLU A 230 9.34 -11.95 -16.98
C GLU A 230 9.81 -10.57 -17.46
N ARG A 231 8.87 -9.68 -17.78
CA ARG A 231 9.13 -8.31 -18.24
C ARG A 231 9.37 -7.30 -17.11
N ALA A 232 9.39 -7.73 -15.87
CA ALA A 232 9.79 -6.90 -14.73
C ALA A 232 11.30 -6.53 -14.73
N HIS A 233 11.95 -6.63 -15.89
CA HIS A 233 13.32 -6.24 -16.11
C HIS A 233 13.42 -4.74 -16.35
N PHE A 234 13.46 -3.98 -15.30
CA PHE A 234 13.79 -2.57 -15.36
C PHE A 234 15.23 -2.42 -14.89
N GLY A 235 16.08 -2.09 -15.88
CA GLY A 235 17.47 -1.75 -15.65
C GLY A 235 17.60 -0.47 -14.84
#